data_8032d5c42d21f21082ff95ffc51421c3
#
_entry.id   8032d5c42d21f21082ff95ffc51421c3
#
_cell.length_a   1.000
_cell.length_b   1.000
_cell.length_c   1.000
_cell.angle_alpha   90.00
_cell.angle_beta   90.00
_cell.angle_gamma   90.00
#
_symmetry.space_group_name_H-M   'P 1'
#
loop_
_entity.id
_entity.type
_entity.pdbx_description
1 polymer ?
#
loop_
_entity_poly.entity_id
_entity_poly.type
_entity_poly.pdbx_seq_one_letter_code
_entity_poly.pdbx_strand_id
1 'polypeptide(L)'
;MKNRRGLLQGVVIGLVLLAVAITSYGVQQGLAQDAKAQATIEKAFPSSSKCKRCHERVFEEWETSPLSRSIHTPTFRAALDAYLTSSAGKDKALCFRCHAPHVREFADQAQLFVTQAQSGEPSLDGVACVQCHLIKQVDRTKQPPEPKYDLGSKTMYGPYKDFAQNLAHQS
;
A
#
# COMPACT_ATOMS: atom_id res chain seq x y z
N MET A 1 -13.86 7.88 58.22
CA MET A 1 -13.92 6.88 57.14
C MET A 1 -14.39 7.43 55.78
N LYS A 2 -15.04 8.62 55.73
CA LYS A 2 -15.57 9.24 54.50
C LYS A 2 -14.50 9.74 53.49
N ASN A 3 -13.30 10.12 53.98
CA ASN A 3 -12.23 10.72 53.16
C ASN A 3 -11.44 9.74 52.29
N ARG A 4 -11.32 8.50 52.67
CA ARG A 4 -10.56 7.46 51.92
C ARG A 4 -11.25 7.02 50.64
N ARG A 5 -12.61 7.02 50.61
CA ARG A 5 -13.37 6.67 49.39
C ARG A 5 -13.24 7.75 48.31
N GLY A 6 -13.27 9.02 48.66
CA GLY A 6 -13.09 10.11 47.71
C GLY A 6 -11.67 10.14 47.11
N LEU A 7 -10.65 9.85 47.92
CA LEU A 7 -9.26 9.77 47.45
C LEU A 7 -9.08 8.60 46.44
N LEU A 8 -9.61 7.41 46.79
CA LEU A 8 -9.58 6.27 45.88
C LEU A 8 -10.30 6.52 44.58
N GLN A 9 -11.48 7.16 44.60
CA GLN A 9 -12.20 7.51 43.39
C GLN A 9 -11.43 8.51 42.54
N GLY A 10 -10.80 9.52 43.09
CA GLY A 10 -9.96 10.47 42.38
C GLY A 10 -8.76 9.82 41.69
N VAL A 11 -8.08 8.89 42.41
CA VAL A 11 -6.96 8.14 41.85
C VAL A 11 -7.39 7.24 40.68
N VAL A 12 -8.51 6.53 40.81
CA VAL A 12 -9.04 5.66 39.75
C VAL A 12 -9.42 6.47 38.51
N ILE A 13 -10.11 7.61 38.68
CA ILE A 13 -10.45 8.49 37.56
C ILE A 13 -9.18 9.03 36.87
N GLY A 14 -8.19 9.46 37.65
CA GLY A 14 -6.92 9.92 37.10
C GLY A 14 -6.17 8.86 36.29
N LEU A 15 -6.14 7.62 36.77
CA LEU A 15 -5.53 6.49 36.04
C LEU A 15 -6.29 6.14 34.76
N VAL A 16 -7.62 6.20 34.79
CA VAL A 16 -8.44 5.95 33.58
C VAL A 16 -8.20 7.04 32.52
N LEU A 17 -8.19 8.30 32.93
CA LEU A 17 -7.93 9.42 32.01
C LEU A 17 -6.52 9.34 31.43
N LEU A 18 -5.53 8.98 32.23
CA LEU A 18 -4.16 8.77 31.76
C LEU A 18 -4.06 7.62 30.76
N ALA A 19 -4.71 6.50 31.03
CA ALA A 19 -4.77 5.35 30.12
C ALA A 19 -5.43 5.72 28.78
N VAL A 20 -6.54 6.45 28.81
CA VAL A 20 -7.22 6.95 27.60
C VAL A 20 -6.33 7.90 26.82
N ALA A 21 -5.62 8.80 27.49
CA ALA A 21 -4.69 9.73 26.82
C ALA A 21 -3.52 9.00 26.15
N ILE A 22 -2.94 7.99 26.81
CA ILE A 22 -1.83 7.20 26.25
C ILE A 22 -2.31 6.38 25.02
N THR A 23 -3.48 5.76 25.12
CA THR A 23 -4.03 4.98 24.00
C THR A 23 -4.39 5.86 22.80
N SER A 24 -5.02 7.00 23.03
CA SER A 24 -5.36 7.94 21.94
C SER A 24 -4.09 8.51 21.28
N TYR A 25 -3.06 8.84 22.05
CA TYR A 25 -1.78 9.29 21.51
C TYR A 25 -1.09 8.22 20.63
N GLY A 26 -1.08 6.96 21.10
CA GLY A 26 -0.53 5.84 20.34
C GLY A 26 -1.28 5.60 19.02
N VAL A 27 -2.61 5.66 19.04
CA VAL A 27 -3.43 5.54 17.82
C VAL A 27 -3.13 6.66 16.82
N GLN A 28 -3.04 7.92 17.29
CA GLN A 28 -2.72 9.05 16.41
C GLN A 28 -1.34 8.92 15.76
N GLN A 29 -0.35 8.45 16.50
CA GLN A 29 1.00 8.20 15.94
C GLN A 29 0.97 7.10 14.88
N GLY A 30 0.25 6.00 15.13
CA GLY A 30 0.10 4.91 14.15
C GLY A 30 -0.52 5.42 12.84
N LEU A 31 -1.63 6.14 12.92
CA LEU A 31 -2.29 6.72 11.74
C LEU A 31 -1.39 7.68 10.96
N ALA A 32 -0.60 8.49 11.66
CA ALA A 32 0.33 9.42 11.01
C ALA A 32 1.48 8.68 10.30
N GLN A 33 1.97 7.59 10.86
CA GLN A 33 2.99 6.75 10.22
C GLN A 33 2.45 6.06 8.96
N ASP A 34 1.25 5.50 9.02
CA ASP A 34 0.60 4.86 7.87
C ASP A 34 0.34 5.87 6.74
N ALA A 35 -0.12 7.08 7.07
CA ALA A 35 -0.33 8.15 6.09
C ALA A 35 0.99 8.57 5.41
N LYS A 36 2.08 8.67 6.16
CA LYS A 36 3.42 8.99 5.62
C LYS A 36 3.93 7.86 4.73
N ALA A 37 3.76 6.62 5.14
CA ALA A 37 4.14 5.44 4.36
C ALA A 37 3.37 5.39 3.04
N GLN A 38 2.05 5.58 3.09
CA GLN A 38 1.19 5.64 1.92
C GLN A 38 1.60 6.76 0.96
N ALA A 39 1.85 7.97 1.46
CA ALA A 39 2.32 9.09 0.64
C ALA A 39 3.67 8.80 -0.04
N THR A 40 4.55 8.06 0.63
CA THR A 40 5.85 7.64 0.07
C THR A 40 5.65 6.64 -1.06
N ILE A 41 4.78 5.65 -0.88
CA ILE A 41 4.42 4.67 -1.90
C ILE A 41 3.79 5.37 -3.10
N GLU A 42 2.81 6.25 -2.87
CA GLU A 42 2.10 6.97 -3.93
C GLU A 42 3.02 7.93 -4.72
N LYS A 43 4.04 8.48 -4.08
CA LYS A 43 5.05 9.29 -4.76
C LYS A 43 5.90 8.44 -5.69
N ALA A 44 6.28 7.24 -5.29
CA ALA A 44 7.11 6.32 -6.08
C ALA A 44 6.28 5.58 -7.14
N PHE A 45 5.07 5.16 -6.79
CA PHE A 45 4.12 4.45 -7.64
C PHE A 45 2.76 5.18 -7.63
N PRO A 46 2.63 6.24 -8.41
CA PRO A 46 1.40 7.02 -8.47
C PRO A 46 0.23 6.17 -8.96
N SER A 47 -0.96 6.43 -8.40
CA SER A 47 -2.20 5.76 -8.79
C SER A 47 -2.45 5.89 -10.31
N SER A 48 -2.98 4.82 -10.88
CA SER A 48 -3.39 4.74 -12.29
C SER A 48 -4.43 5.81 -12.67
N SER A 49 -5.19 6.33 -11.70
CA SER A 49 -6.14 7.43 -11.92
C SER A 49 -5.48 8.68 -12.51
N LYS A 50 -4.19 8.91 -12.22
CA LYS A 50 -3.42 10.02 -12.81
C LYS A 50 -3.19 9.87 -14.31
N CYS A 51 -3.24 8.64 -14.82
CA CYS A 51 -3.08 8.35 -16.25
C CYS A 51 -4.36 8.60 -17.05
N LYS A 52 -5.55 8.54 -16.40
CA LYS A 52 -6.86 8.63 -17.02
C LYS A 52 -7.01 9.86 -17.92
N ARG A 53 -6.53 11.01 -17.46
CA ARG A 53 -6.70 12.29 -18.19
C ARG A 53 -6.19 12.25 -19.63
N CYS A 54 -5.13 11.50 -19.90
CA CYS A 54 -4.53 11.40 -21.24
C CYS A 54 -4.73 10.02 -21.87
N HIS A 55 -4.98 8.98 -21.08
CA HIS A 55 -5.10 7.59 -21.50
C HIS A 55 -6.48 7.02 -21.14
N GLU A 56 -7.56 7.77 -21.38
CA GLU A 56 -8.92 7.45 -20.91
C GLU A 56 -9.35 6.03 -21.30
N ARG A 57 -9.30 5.69 -22.59
CA ARG A 57 -9.72 4.35 -23.07
C ARG A 57 -8.89 3.23 -22.42
N VAL A 58 -7.58 3.39 -22.35
CA VAL A 58 -6.70 2.37 -21.76
C VAL A 58 -6.95 2.25 -20.25
N PHE A 59 -7.24 3.37 -19.59
CA PHE A 59 -7.60 3.38 -18.18
C PHE A 59 -8.91 2.63 -17.93
N GLU A 60 -9.94 2.85 -18.74
CA GLU A 60 -11.23 2.15 -18.61
C GLU A 60 -11.09 0.64 -18.82
N GLU A 61 -10.29 0.21 -19.80
CA GLU A 61 -9.96 -1.19 -20.01
C GLU A 61 -9.21 -1.79 -18.80
N TRP A 62 -8.26 -1.04 -18.24
CA TRP A 62 -7.53 -1.47 -17.04
C TRP A 62 -8.41 -1.49 -15.80
N GLU A 63 -9.23 -0.47 -15.55
CA GLU A 63 -10.09 -0.33 -14.37
C GLU A 63 -11.05 -1.51 -14.21
N THR A 64 -11.54 -2.08 -15.32
CA THR A 64 -12.41 -3.24 -15.34
C THR A 64 -11.66 -4.58 -15.32
N SER A 65 -10.35 -4.56 -15.47
CA SER A 65 -9.51 -5.76 -15.60
C SER A 65 -9.26 -6.44 -14.24
N PRO A 66 -8.88 -7.73 -14.24
CA PRO A 66 -8.40 -8.41 -13.04
C PRO A 66 -7.15 -7.77 -12.42
N LEU A 67 -6.36 -7.03 -13.20
CA LEU A 67 -5.14 -6.36 -12.71
C LEU A 67 -5.46 -5.25 -11.71
N SER A 68 -6.38 -4.35 -12.06
CA SER A 68 -6.81 -3.26 -11.16
C SER A 68 -7.41 -3.80 -9.86
N ARG A 69 -8.13 -4.93 -9.95
CA ARG A 69 -8.87 -5.55 -8.85
C ARG A 69 -8.09 -6.60 -8.08
N SER A 70 -6.81 -6.80 -8.38
CA SER A 70 -6.01 -7.93 -7.89
C SER A 70 -5.95 -8.05 -6.36
N ILE A 71 -6.05 -6.94 -5.61
CA ILE A 71 -6.10 -6.92 -4.14
C ILE A 71 -7.48 -6.56 -3.56
N HIS A 72 -8.47 -6.25 -4.42
CA HIS A 72 -9.77 -5.72 -4.01
C HIS A 72 -10.87 -6.79 -3.97
N THR A 73 -10.60 -7.97 -4.52
CA THR A 73 -11.63 -9.02 -4.61
C THR A 73 -11.87 -9.71 -3.27
N PRO A 74 -13.12 -10.12 -2.98
CA PRO A 74 -13.42 -10.93 -1.79
C PRO A 74 -12.60 -12.21 -1.73
N THR A 75 -12.34 -12.85 -2.89
CA THR A 75 -11.53 -14.05 -2.99
C THR A 75 -10.08 -13.81 -2.55
N PHE A 76 -9.47 -12.71 -3.00
CA PHE A 76 -8.12 -12.36 -2.56
C PHE A 76 -8.07 -12.12 -1.05
N ARG A 77 -9.03 -11.37 -0.51
CA ARG A 77 -9.11 -11.10 0.95
C ARG A 77 -9.23 -12.38 1.76
N ALA A 78 -10.13 -13.28 1.37
CA ALA A 78 -10.31 -14.56 2.05
C ALA A 78 -9.03 -15.42 2.00
N ALA A 79 -8.35 -15.47 0.87
CA ALA A 79 -7.08 -16.19 0.72
C ALA A 79 -5.95 -15.55 1.56
N LEU A 80 -5.88 -14.21 1.59
CA LEU A 80 -4.92 -13.46 2.41
C LEU A 80 -5.15 -13.74 3.90
N ASP A 81 -6.39 -13.68 4.38
CA ASP A 81 -6.75 -13.94 5.77
C ASP A 81 -6.39 -15.39 6.18
N ALA A 82 -6.73 -16.36 5.34
CA ALA A 82 -6.37 -17.75 5.56
C ALA A 82 -4.85 -17.96 5.62
N TYR A 83 -4.10 -17.28 4.74
CA TYR A 83 -2.64 -17.31 4.76
C TYR A 83 -2.07 -16.71 6.06
N LEU A 84 -2.50 -15.50 6.44
CA LEU A 84 -1.99 -14.77 7.60
C LEU A 84 -2.27 -15.50 8.93
N THR A 85 -3.37 -16.25 9.01
CA THR A 85 -3.73 -17.07 10.18
C THR A 85 -3.02 -18.42 10.24
N SER A 86 -2.42 -18.85 9.13
CA SER A 86 -1.66 -20.09 9.06
C SER A 86 -0.26 -19.96 9.69
N SER A 87 0.39 -21.10 9.96
CA SER A 87 1.80 -21.14 10.41
C SER A 87 2.78 -20.57 9.37
N ALA A 88 2.39 -20.53 8.10
CA ALA A 88 3.17 -19.98 6.98
C ALA A 88 3.04 -18.45 6.85
N GLY A 89 2.05 -17.82 7.51
CA GLY A 89 1.66 -16.41 7.35
C GLY A 89 2.65 -15.36 7.86
N LYS A 90 3.94 -15.71 7.99
CA LYS A 90 4.97 -14.80 8.49
C LYS A 90 5.40 -13.74 7.48
N ASP A 91 5.40 -14.05 6.19
CA ASP A 91 5.78 -13.12 5.13
C ASP A 91 4.54 -12.39 4.60
N LYS A 92 4.23 -11.25 5.21
CA LYS A 92 3.08 -10.42 4.82
C LYS A 92 3.13 -9.90 3.39
N ALA A 93 4.32 -9.83 2.78
CA ALA A 93 4.50 -9.37 1.41
C ALA A 93 4.23 -10.46 0.36
N LEU A 94 4.15 -11.74 0.74
CA LEU A 94 4.14 -12.86 -0.20
C LEU A 94 3.09 -12.72 -1.29
N CYS A 95 1.82 -12.55 -0.93
CA CYS A 95 0.73 -12.44 -1.89
C CYS A 95 0.86 -11.17 -2.76
N PHE A 96 1.31 -10.09 -2.15
CA PHE A 96 1.42 -8.80 -2.81
C PHE A 96 2.55 -8.74 -3.84
N ARG A 97 3.55 -9.63 -3.78
CA ARG A 97 4.61 -9.68 -4.81
C ARG A 97 4.07 -9.93 -6.22
N CYS A 98 2.87 -10.48 -6.34
CA CYS A 98 2.16 -10.67 -7.60
C CYS A 98 0.93 -9.75 -7.71
N HIS A 99 0.18 -9.56 -6.61
CA HIS A 99 -1.09 -8.84 -6.63
C HIS A 99 -0.96 -7.32 -6.47
N ALA A 100 0.16 -6.83 -5.93
CA ALA A 100 0.57 -5.43 -5.86
C ALA A 100 2.10 -5.36 -5.88
N PRO A 101 2.76 -5.60 -7.05
CA PRO A 101 4.19 -5.88 -7.15
C PRO A 101 5.11 -4.82 -6.57
N HIS A 102 4.66 -3.57 -6.45
CA HIS A 102 5.41 -2.48 -5.84
C HIS A 102 5.70 -2.69 -4.34
N VAL A 103 5.06 -3.65 -3.67
CA VAL A 103 5.43 -4.07 -2.32
C VAL A 103 6.89 -4.50 -2.21
N ARG A 104 7.52 -4.93 -3.32
CA ARG A 104 8.94 -5.32 -3.34
C ARG A 104 9.87 -4.18 -2.94
N GLU A 105 9.50 -2.95 -3.30
CA GLU A 105 10.25 -1.74 -2.95
C GLU A 105 9.93 -1.24 -1.53
N PHE A 106 8.87 -1.78 -0.89
CA PHE A 106 8.34 -1.38 0.41
C PHE A 106 8.04 -2.59 1.30
N ALA A 107 8.92 -3.59 1.30
CA ALA A 107 8.70 -4.83 2.04
C ALA A 107 8.59 -4.62 3.57
N ASP A 108 9.25 -3.60 4.10
CA ASP A 108 9.14 -3.14 5.49
C ASP A 108 7.75 -2.55 5.82
N GLN A 109 6.99 -2.14 4.80
CA GLN A 109 5.65 -1.58 4.92
C GLN A 109 4.55 -2.58 4.50
N ALA A 110 4.88 -3.88 4.41
CA ALA A 110 3.93 -4.92 3.97
C ALA A 110 2.63 -4.95 4.81
N GLN A 111 2.67 -4.52 6.08
CA GLN A 111 1.48 -4.41 6.93
C GLN A 111 0.49 -3.37 6.38
N LEU A 112 0.95 -2.27 5.80
CA LEU A 112 0.07 -1.28 5.18
C LEU A 112 -0.71 -1.89 4.02
N PHE A 113 -0.05 -2.70 3.18
CA PHE A 113 -0.71 -3.42 2.08
C PHE A 113 -1.79 -4.38 2.59
N VAL A 114 -1.51 -5.10 3.69
CA VAL A 114 -2.52 -5.96 4.35
C VAL A 114 -3.72 -5.14 4.80
N THR A 115 -3.49 -4.05 5.53
CA THR A 115 -4.54 -3.16 6.03
C THR A 115 -5.38 -2.61 4.89
N GLN A 116 -4.75 -2.15 3.81
CA GLN A 116 -5.42 -1.64 2.62
C GLN A 116 -6.27 -2.70 1.93
N ALA A 117 -5.74 -3.91 1.73
CA ALA A 117 -6.49 -5.00 1.09
C ALA A 117 -7.71 -5.44 1.94
N GLN A 118 -7.62 -5.34 3.27
CA GLN A 118 -8.69 -5.72 4.20
C GLN A 118 -9.73 -4.60 4.42
N SER A 119 -9.41 -3.34 4.13
CA SER A 119 -10.28 -2.19 4.42
C SER A 119 -11.60 -2.18 3.63
N GLY A 120 -11.68 -2.89 2.51
CA GLY A 120 -12.84 -2.87 1.61
C GLY A 120 -12.89 -1.66 0.66
N GLU A 121 -12.18 -0.60 0.98
CA GLU A 121 -11.98 0.60 0.15
C GLU A 121 -10.48 0.93 0.07
N PRO A 122 -9.69 0.08 -0.57
CA PRO A 122 -8.25 0.28 -0.63
C PRO A 122 -7.91 1.48 -1.51
N SER A 123 -7.04 2.32 -0.99
CA SER A 123 -6.50 3.49 -1.71
C SER A 123 -5.31 3.14 -2.60
N LEU A 124 -4.72 1.97 -2.42
CA LEU A 124 -3.64 1.46 -3.24
C LEU A 124 -4.22 0.66 -4.42
N ASP A 125 -3.74 0.92 -5.61
CA ASP A 125 -4.04 0.09 -6.77
C ASP A 125 -3.49 -1.34 -6.58
N GLY A 126 -4.10 -2.30 -7.21
CA GLY A 126 -3.54 -3.64 -7.35
C GLY A 126 -2.31 -3.62 -8.26
N VAL A 127 -2.40 -4.19 -9.46
CA VAL A 127 -1.36 -4.04 -10.48
C VAL A 127 -1.65 -2.77 -11.29
N ALA A 128 -0.97 -1.67 -10.95
CA ALA A 128 -1.14 -0.36 -11.56
C ALA A 128 -0.38 -0.21 -12.88
N CYS A 129 -0.73 0.81 -13.66
CA CYS A 129 -0.06 1.15 -14.93
C CYS A 129 1.46 1.31 -14.72
N VAL A 130 1.84 2.07 -13.71
CA VAL A 130 3.26 2.38 -13.41
C VAL A 130 4.07 1.15 -13.02
N GLN A 131 3.43 0.08 -12.52
CA GLN A 131 4.16 -1.15 -12.17
C GLN A 131 4.72 -1.89 -13.37
N CYS A 132 4.17 -1.67 -14.55
CA CYS A 132 4.77 -2.13 -15.80
C CYS A 132 5.62 -1.02 -16.44
N HIS A 133 5.13 0.21 -16.44
CA HIS A 133 5.75 1.31 -17.15
C HIS A 133 6.96 1.96 -16.45
N LEU A 134 7.26 1.59 -15.20
CA LEU A 134 8.51 1.95 -14.52
C LEU A 134 9.56 0.83 -14.54
N ILE A 135 9.29 -0.32 -15.15
CA ILE A 135 10.28 -1.39 -15.25
C ILE A 135 11.36 -1.00 -16.24
N LYS A 136 12.55 -0.71 -15.72
CA LYS A 136 13.73 -0.44 -16.51
C LYS A 136 14.42 -1.71 -17.00
N GLN A 137 14.38 -2.75 -16.18
CA GLN A 137 15.06 -4.02 -16.44
C GLN A 137 14.38 -5.14 -15.66
N VAL A 138 14.48 -6.37 -16.15
CA VAL A 138 14.08 -7.57 -15.42
C VAL A 138 15.31 -8.39 -15.07
N ASP A 139 15.52 -8.65 -13.79
CA ASP A 139 16.60 -9.53 -13.31
C ASP A 139 16.19 -10.99 -13.49
N ARG A 140 16.72 -11.60 -14.56
CA ARG A 140 16.44 -13.00 -14.91
C ARG A 140 17.32 -14.00 -14.15
N THR A 141 18.26 -13.52 -13.34
CA THR A 141 19.08 -14.40 -12.49
C THR A 141 18.33 -14.85 -11.25
N LYS A 142 17.24 -14.14 -10.90
CA LYS A 142 16.33 -14.49 -9.81
C LYS A 142 15.27 -15.50 -10.24
N GLN A 143 14.77 -16.27 -9.27
CA GLN A 143 13.66 -17.21 -9.47
C GLN A 143 12.59 -16.98 -8.41
N PRO A 144 11.43 -16.44 -8.76
CA PRO A 144 11.03 -15.91 -10.10
C PRO A 144 11.83 -14.66 -10.51
N PRO A 145 11.86 -14.32 -11.81
CA PRO A 145 12.46 -13.08 -12.29
C PRO A 145 11.91 -11.85 -11.58
N GLU A 146 12.78 -10.88 -11.27
CA GLU A 146 12.39 -9.70 -10.50
C GLU A 146 12.49 -8.43 -11.35
N PRO A 147 11.44 -7.56 -11.35
CA PRO A 147 11.52 -6.25 -12.00
C PRO A 147 12.44 -5.32 -11.20
N LYS A 148 13.21 -4.50 -11.92
CA LYS A 148 13.96 -3.36 -11.38
C LYS A 148 13.29 -2.09 -11.87
N TYR A 149 12.75 -1.33 -10.92
CA TYR A 149 12.01 -0.10 -11.19
C TYR A 149 12.94 1.10 -11.28
N ASP A 150 12.59 2.06 -12.13
CA ASP A 150 13.25 3.36 -12.22
C ASP A 150 12.44 4.42 -11.47
N LEU A 151 12.61 4.45 -10.16
CA LEU A 151 11.82 5.33 -9.27
C LEU A 151 12.31 6.78 -9.26
N GLY A 152 13.51 7.05 -9.76
CA GLY A 152 14.10 8.39 -9.80
C GLY A 152 13.91 9.12 -11.12
N SER A 153 13.48 8.41 -12.15
CA SER A 153 13.28 8.92 -13.50
C SER A 153 11.83 9.34 -13.70
N LYS A 154 11.64 10.35 -14.54
CA LYS A 154 10.32 10.72 -15.06
C LYS A 154 9.97 9.95 -16.33
N THR A 155 10.70 8.90 -16.64
CA THR A 155 10.55 8.11 -17.85
C THR A 155 9.53 7.01 -17.65
N MET A 156 8.56 6.93 -18.55
CA MET A 156 7.64 5.80 -18.67
C MET A 156 8.14 4.89 -19.80
N TYR A 157 8.49 3.66 -19.46
CA TYR A 157 8.94 2.65 -20.42
C TYR A 157 7.76 2.04 -21.17
N GLY A 158 7.90 1.83 -22.46
CA GLY A 158 6.83 1.28 -23.31
C GLY A 158 7.40 0.57 -24.53
N PRO A 159 6.53 -0.01 -25.40
CA PRO A 159 6.95 -0.76 -26.56
C PRO A 159 7.48 0.13 -27.71
N TYR A 160 7.24 1.43 -27.63
CA TYR A 160 7.70 2.38 -28.63
C TYR A 160 9.03 2.97 -28.24
N LYS A 161 9.91 3.16 -29.23
CA LYS A 161 11.17 3.92 -29.02
C LYS A 161 10.79 5.34 -28.59
N ASP A 162 11.51 5.86 -27.61
CA ASP A 162 11.33 7.21 -27.11
C ASP A 162 11.31 8.21 -28.26
N PHE A 163 10.14 8.75 -28.57
CA PHE A 163 10.07 10.03 -29.23
C PHE A 163 10.64 11.03 -28.23
N ALA A 164 11.72 11.69 -28.66
CA ALA A 164 12.46 12.62 -27.85
C ALA A 164 11.58 13.37 -26.84
N GLN A 165 11.86 13.12 -25.57
CA GLN A 165 11.33 13.87 -24.40
C GLN A 165 9.81 14.19 -24.50
N ASN A 166 9.00 13.20 -24.25
CA ASN A 166 7.57 13.44 -24.09
C ASN A 166 7.35 14.26 -22.80
N LEU A 167 7.22 15.57 -22.97
CA LEU A 167 7.00 16.55 -21.89
C LEU A 167 5.83 16.16 -20.96
N ALA A 168 4.83 15.48 -21.49
CA ALA A 168 3.68 15.01 -20.72
C ALA A 168 4.04 13.99 -19.64
N HIS A 169 5.13 13.26 -19.79
CA HIS A 169 5.60 12.28 -18.80
C HIS A 169 6.70 12.82 -17.88
N GLN A 170 7.07 14.09 -18.02
CA GLN A 170 8.12 14.73 -17.23
C GLN A 170 7.61 15.62 -16.09
N SER A 171 6.29 15.76 -15.96
CA SER A 171 5.66 16.65 -14.96
C SER A 171 5.34 15.91 -13.65
#